data_e464e79871b778fdc21a3580e3a1facf
#
_entry.id   e464e79871b778fdc21a3580e3a1facf
#
_cell.length_a   1.000
_cell.length_b   1.000
_cell.length_c   1.000
_cell.angle_alpha   90.00
_cell.angle_beta   90.00
_cell.angle_gamma   90.00
#
_symmetry.space_group_name_H-M   'P 1'
#
loop_
_entity.id
_entity.type
_entity.pdbx_description
1 polymer ?
#
loop_
_entity_poly.entity_id
_entity_poly.type
_entity_poly.pdbx_seq_one_letter_code
_entity_poly.pdbx_strand_id
1 'polypeptide(L)'
;EAYMSKCINSLLIGGEEVEIIIVDDGSSDRTAEIADDYAEKYPTIVKAIHQENGGHGQAVNTGIKNATGLYFKVVDSDDWVNQDAYYEVLKTLYELTRGAETVDLLISNFVYEKQGATRKKVMQYRHCFPTNQIFGWDEVRHMKKGQYLLMHSMIYRTKLLHDCGMELPKHTFYVDNLFAFEPLPYVKNLYYLDVNFYRYFIGRDDQSVNEKVMIKRIDQQIRVNKLMVDAYLKANVSNRRLRAYMFSYLDIITTVSSIMLVRAATQECLDKKQEL
;
A
#
# COMPACT_ATOMS: atom_id res chain seq x y z
N GLU A 1 -17.39 3.48 -9.76
CA GLU A 1 -18.61 3.87 -9.05
C GLU A 1 -19.18 2.77 -8.15
N ALA A 2 -19.13 1.50 -8.58
CA ALA A 2 -19.81 0.40 -7.90
C ALA A 2 -19.30 0.08 -6.48
N TYR A 3 -18.08 0.46 -6.14
CA TYR A 3 -17.42 0.05 -4.89
C TYR A 3 -17.09 1.20 -3.95
N MET A 4 -16.79 2.39 -4.49
CA MET A 4 -16.24 3.50 -3.73
C MET A 4 -17.08 3.95 -2.53
N SER A 5 -18.41 3.88 -2.62
CA SER A 5 -19.28 4.26 -1.49
C SER A 5 -19.08 3.38 -0.26
N LYS A 6 -18.81 2.09 -0.43
CA LYS A 6 -18.49 1.18 0.67
C LYS A 6 -17.15 1.55 1.32
N CYS A 7 -16.16 1.84 0.49
CA CYS A 7 -14.84 2.32 0.94
C CYS A 7 -14.99 3.58 1.78
N ILE A 8 -15.56 4.64 1.20
CA ILE A 8 -15.71 5.96 1.83
C ILE A 8 -16.50 5.85 3.14
N ASN A 9 -17.65 5.16 3.13
CA ASN A 9 -18.47 5.00 4.33
C ASN A 9 -17.73 4.28 5.46
N SER A 10 -16.81 3.34 5.15
CA SER A 10 -15.99 2.69 6.16
C SER A 10 -14.95 3.64 6.79
N LEU A 11 -14.52 4.66 6.06
CA LEU A 11 -13.54 5.65 6.50
C LEU A 11 -14.17 6.82 7.25
N LEU A 12 -15.40 7.21 6.89
CA LEU A 12 -16.15 8.30 7.54
C LEU A 12 -16.38 8.06 9.05
N ILE A 13 -16.30 6.82 9.50
CA ILE A 13 -16.39 6.46 10.93
C ILE A 13 -15.30 7.15 11.76
N GLY A 14 -14.17 7.54 11.14
CA GLY A 14 -13.10 8.30 11.80
C GLY A 14 -13.47 9.71 12.19
N GLY A 15 -14.57 10.26 11.65
CA GLY A 15 -15.04 11.61 11.96
C GLY A 15 -14.00 12.69 11.67
N GLU A 16 -13.95 13.73 12.49
CA GLU A 16 -13.04 14.88 12.36
C GLU A 16 -11.56 14.55 12.64
N GLU A 17 -11.26 13.34 13.11
CA GLU A 17 -9.88 12.87 13.32
C GLU A 17 -9.19 12.47 12.02
N VAL A 18 -9.91 12.43 10.89
CA VAL A 18 -9.41 11.98 9.60
C VAL A 18 -9.72 12.95 8.47
N GLU A 19 -8.85 12.96 7.49
CA GLU A 19 -9.03 13.59 6.18
C GLU A 19 -9.15 12.49 5.13
N ILE A 20 -10.20 12.50 4.33
CA ILE A 20 -10.43 11.54 3.25
C ILE A 20 -10.25 12.27 1.92
N ILE A 21 -9.17 11.97 1.23
CA ILE A 21 -8.87 12.54 -0.09
C ILE A 21 -9.30 11.53 -1.16
N ILE A 22 -10.39 11.81 -1.84
CA ILE A 22 -10.86 11.03 -2.99
C ILE A 22 -10.16 11.57 -4.23
N VAL A 23 -9.32 10.77 -4.86
CA VAL A 23 -8.66 11.14 -6.12
C VAL A 23 -9.34 10.41 -7.26
N ASP A 24 -10.10 11.13 -8.06
CA ASP A 24 -10.68 10.63 -9.31
C ASP A 24 -9.67 10.81 -10.44
N ASP A 25 -9.14 9.71 -10.94
CA ASP A 25 -8.10 9.65 -11.96
C ASP A 25 -8.69 9.61 -13.39
N GLY A 26 -9.60 10.52 -13.68
CA GLY A 26 -10.22 10.67 -14.99
C GLY A 26 -11.21 9.56 -15.32
N SER A 27 -12.08 9.21 -14.38
CA SER A 27 -13.12 8.21 -14.57
C SER A 27 -14.15 8.67 -15.60
N SER A 28 -14.69 7.72 -16.37
CA SER A 28 -15.72 7.98 -17.39
C SER A 28 -17.15 7.64 -16.95
N ASP A 29 -17.30 7.10 -15.74
CA ASP A 29 -18.58 6.79 -15.11
C ASP A 29 -18.96 7.86 -14.07
N ARG A 30 -19.89 7.56 -13.17
CA ARG A 30 -20.36 8.52 -12.14
C ARG A 30 -19.41 8.67 -10.94
N THR A 31 -18.17 8.20 -11.03
CA THR A 31 -17.19 8.28 -9.94
C THR A 31 -16.96 9.73 -9.50
N ALA A 32 -16.77 10.66 -10.45
CA ALA A 32 -16.57 12.09 -10.15
C ALA A 32 -17.76 12.68 -9.40
N GLU A 33 -18.99 12.46 -9.89
CA GLU A 33 -20.24 12.93 -9.26
C GLU A 33 -20.37 12.41 -7.82
N ILE A 34 -20.11 11.10 -7.60
CA ILE A 34 -20.16 10.50 -6.26
C ILE A 34 -19.10 11.13 -5.34
N ALA A 35 -17.89 11.41 -5.84
CA ALA A 35 -16.82 12.03 -5.07
C ALA A 35 -17.23 13.44 -4.61
N ASP A 36 -17.83 14.22 -5.50
CA ASP A 36 -18.33 15.58 -5.21
C ASP A 36 -19.47 15.56 -4.21
N ASP A 37 -20.43 14.63 -4.35
CA ASP A 37 -21.53 14.44 -3.40
C ASP A 37 -21.01 14.18 -1.96
N TYR A 38 -19.96 13.36 -1.83
CA TYR A 38 -19.34 13.12 -0.52
C TYR A 38 -18.60 14.35 0.00
N ALA A 39 -17.89 15.09 -0.84
CA ALA A 39 -17.19 16.31 -0.44
C ALA A 39 -18.17 17.41 -0.03
N GLU A 40 -19.29 17.56 -0.73
CA GLU A 40 -20.36 18.50 -0.35
C GLU A 40 -21.02 18.12 0.99
N LYS A 41 -21.29 16.84 1.19
CA LYS A 41 -21.94 16.32 2.39
C LYS A 41 -21.05 16.34 3.63
N TYR A 42 -19.73 16.18 3.46
CA TYR A 42 -18.75 16.12 4.56
C TYR A 42 -17.56 17.05 4.33
N PRO A 43 -17.78 18.38 4.21
CA PRO A 43 -16.78 19.33 3.72
C PRO A 43 -15.54 19.50 4.62
N THR A 44 -15.63 19.11 5.89
CA THR A 44 -14.50 19.13 6.84
C THR A 44 -13.66 17.85 6.83
N ILE A 45 -14.22 16.75 6.29
CA ILE A 45 -13.60 15.43 6.33
C ILE A 45 -13.17 14.97 4.93
N VAL A 46 -14.00 15.22 3.90
CA VAL A 46 -13.83 14.71 2.54
C VAL A 46 -13.41 15.81 1.59
N LYS A 47 -12.38 15.51 0.78
CA LYS A 47 -11.92 16.34 -0.32
C LYS A 47 -11.92 15.53 -1.62
N ALA A 48 -12.61 15.97 -2.63
CA ALA A 48 -12.57 15.41 -3.98
C ALA A 48 -11.50 16.14 -4.82
N ILE A 49 -10.69 15.38 -5.55
CA ILE A 49 -9.68 15.89 -6.49
C ILE A 49 -9.84 15.14 -7.80
N HIS A 50 -10.09 15.88 -8.88
CA HIS A 50 -10.19 15.33 -10.23
C HIS A 50 -8.91 15.64 -11.01
N GLN A 51 -8.40 14.65 -11.74
CA GLN A 51 -7.21 14.80 -12.57
C GLN A 51 -7.36 14.04 -13.88
N GLU A 52 -6.53 14.39 -14.86
CA GLU A 52 -6.37 13.55 -16.05
C GLU A 52 -5.81 12.19 -15.66
N ASN A 53 -6.27 11.13 -16.33
CA ASN A 53 -5.84 9.78 -16.03
C ASN A 53 -4.30 9.67 -16.09
N GLY A 54 -3.71 9.35 -14.96
CA GLY A 54 -2.27 9.10 -14.79
C GLY A 54 -1.98 7.69 -14.26
N GLY A 55 -3.03 6.93 -13.95
CA GLY A 55 -2.97 5.60 -13.35
C GLY A 55 -2.84 5.66 -11.82
N HIS A 56 -2.97 4.49 -11.18
CA HIS A 56 -2.98 4.34 -9.71
C HIS A 56 -1.82 5.07 -9.01
N GLY A 57 -0.58 4.97 -9.53
CA GLY A 57 0.57 5.66 -8.95
C GLY A 57 0.42 7.18 -8.90
N GLN A 58 -0.12 7.78 -9.98
CA GLN A 58 -0.36 9.23 -10.02
C GLN A 58 -1.46 9.64 -9.03
N ALA A 59 -2.50 8.83 -8.88
CA ALA A 59 -3.55 9.09 -7.88
C ALA A 59 -2.97 9.07 -6.46
N VAL A 60 -2.10 8.10 -6.14
CA VAL A 60 -1.39 8.05 -4.85
C VAL A 60 -0.48 9.26 -4.66
N ASN A 61 0.31 9.67 -5.67
CA ASN A 61 1.15 10.87 -5.63
C ASN A 61 0.33 12.13 -5.33
N THR A 62 -0.84 12.27 -5.98
CA THR A 62 -1.77 13.37 -5.74
C THR A 62 -2.33 13.34 -4.32
N GLY A 63 -2.67 12.15 -3.81
CA GLY A 63 -3.07 11.96 -2.42
C GLY A 63 -1.99 12.41 -1.43
N ILE A 64 -0.75 11.95 -1.61
CA ILE A 64 0.39 12.35 -0.75
C ILE A 64 0.59 13.87 -0.78
N LYS A 65 0.60 14.46 -1.97
CA LYS A 65 0.82 15.91 -2.16
C LYS A 65 -0.23 16.77 -1.45
N ASN A 66 -1.47 16.29 -1.36
CA ASN A 66 -2.59 17.04 -0.79
C ASN A 66 -2.90 16.67 0.66
N ALA A 67 -2.25 15.64 1.20
CA ALA A 67 -2.46 15.20 2.58
C ALA A 67 -1.91 16.22 3.58
N THR A 68 -2.75 16.58 4.56
CA THR A 68 -2.42 17.49 5.66
C THR A 68 -2.33 16.76 7.00
N GLY A 69 -2.86 15.54 7.08
CA GLY A 69 -2.83 14.72 8.27
C GLY A 69 -1.41 14.25 8.64
N LEU A 70 -1.18 13.97 9.92
CA LEU A 70 0.12 13.52 10.44
C LEU A 70 0.53 12.15 9.88
N TYR A 71 -0.44 11.28 9.60
CA TYR A 71 -0.24 9.95 9.05
C TYR A 71 -1.04 9.77 7.77
N PHE A 72 -0.47 9.00 6.85
CA PHE A 72 -1.03 8.75 5.52
C PHE A 72 -1.29 7.26 5.30
N LYS A 73 -2.47 6.94 4.79
CA LYS A 73 -2.90 5.60 4.42
C LYS A 73 -3.51 5.60 3.02
N VAL A 74 -3.04 4.73 2.15
CA VAL A 74 -3.73 4.44 0.89
C VAL A 74 -4.82 3.40 1.15
N VAL A 75 -6.02 3.66 0.63
CA VAL A 75 -7.13 2.70 0.61
C VAL A 75 -7.68 2.64 -0.82
N ASP A 76 -7.61 1.46 -1.42
CA ASP A 76 -8.12 1.24 -2.78
C ASP A 76 -9.65 1.33 -2.78
N SER A 77 -10.23 1.89 -3.83
CA SER A 77 -11.66 2.24 -3.89
C SER A 77 -12.60 1.03 -3.84
N ASP A 78 -12.10 -0.18 -4.11
CA ASP A 78 -12.84 -1.44 -4.02
C ASP A 78 -12.64 -2.18 -2.68
N ASP A 79 -11.81 -1.63 -1.79
CA ASP A 79 -11.53 -2.14 -0.46
C ASP A 79 -12.26 -1.36 0.65
N TRP A 80 -12.12 -1.78 1.90
CA TRP A 80 -12.69 -1.08 3.06
C TRP A 80 -11.91 -1.37 4.33
N VAL A 81 -12.24 -0.69 5.41
CA VAL A 81 -11.65 -0.93 6.73
C VAL A 81 -12.65 -1.55 7.70
N ASN A 82 -12.14 -2.31 8.68
CA ASN A 82 -12.96 -2.83 9.77
C ASN A 82 -13.15 -1.75 10.83
N GLN A 83 -14.37 -1.49 11.25
CA GLN A 83 -14.73 -0.42 12.17
C GLN A 83 -14.02 -0.51 13.52
N ASP A 84 -14.08 -1.66 14.20
CA ASP A 84 -13.49 -1.81 15.53
C ASP A 84 -11.96 -1.67 15.47
N ALA A 85 -11.33 -2.28 14.45
CA ALA A 85 -9.90 -2.13 14.23
C ALA A 85 -9.52 -0.69 13.87
N TYR A 86 -10.39 0.07 13.20
CA TYR A 86 -10.16 1.46 12.86
C TYR A 86 -10.13 2.35 14.11
N TYR A 87 -11.06 2.15 15.04
CA TYR A 87 -11.02 2.84 16.33
C TYR A 87 -9.73 2.56 17.10
N GLU A 88 -9.26 1.31 17.12
CA GLU A 88 -7.98 0.98 17.75
C GLU A 88 -6.79 1.63 17.04
N VAL A 89 -6.79 1.70 15.71
CA VAL A 89 -5.75 2.40 14.93
C VAL A 89 -5.73 3.89 15.28
N LEU A 90 -6.88 4.59 15.22
CA LEU A 90 -6.96 6.02 15.53
C LEU A 90 -6.55 6.31 16.97
N LYS A 91 -7.04 5.54 17.93
CA LYS A 91 -6.66 5.65 19.34
C LYS A 91 -5.14 5.48 19.52
N THR A 92 -4.56 4.46 18.90
CA THR A 92 -3.12 4.20 18.96
C THR A 92 -2.33 5.36 18.36
N LEU A 93 -2.72 5.85 17.17
CA LEU A 93 -2.07 7.01 16.54
C LEU A 93 -2.16 8.26 17.41
N TYR A 94 -3.33 8.52 18.01
CA TYR A 94 -3.52 9.64 18.94
C TYR A 94 -2.58 9.54 20.16
N GLU A 95 -2.46 8.36 20.76
CA GLU A 95 -1.55 8.13 21.87
C GLU A 95 -0.07 8.31 21.47
N LEU A 96 0.32 7.79 20.30
CA LEU A 96 1.67 7.89 19.76
C LEU A 96 2.07 9.34 19.43
N THR A 97 1.14 10.16 18.95
CA THR A 97 1.44 11.60 18.67
C THR A 97 1.71 12.42 19.92
N ARG A 98 1.31 11.93 21.09
CA ARG A 98 1.56 12.57 22.41
C ARG A 98 2.76 11.97 23.12
N GLY A 99 3.35 10.90 22.59
CA GLY A 99 4.55 10.26 23.12
C GLY A 99 5.82 11.07 22.86
N ALA A 100 6.90 10.66 23.52
CA ALA A 100 8.22 11.29 23.34
C ALA A 100 8.88 10.92 22.00
N GLU A 101 8.51 9.79 21.42
CA GLU A 101 9.08 9.27 20.19
C GLU A 101 8.07 9.31 19.04
N THR A 102 8.53 9.76 17.88
CA THR A 102 7.68 9.78 16.67
C THR A 102 7.76 8.45 15.97
N VAL A 103 6.61 7.83 15.67
CA VAL A 103 6.52 6.64 14.84
C VAL A 103 6.52 7.03 13.36
N ASP A 104 7.36 6.39 12.58
CA ASP A 104 7.48 6.63 11.14
C ASP A 104 6.56 5.72 10.32
N LEU A 105 6.33 4.49 10.81
CA LEU A 105 5.50 3.48 10.15
C LEU A 105 4.71 2.68 11.20
N LEU A 106 3.37 2.83 11.17
CA LEU A 106 2.47 1.91 11.85
C LEU A 106 2.06 0.79 10.90
N ILE A 107 2.19 -0.45 11.37
CA ILE A 107 1.85 -1.66 10.63
C ILE A 107 0.62 -2.31 11.28
N SER A 108 -0.36 -2.72 10.48
CA SER A 108 -1.51 -3.50 10.91
C SER A 108 -1.71 -4.73 10.02
N ASN A 109 -2.59 -5.64 10.43
CA ASN A 109 -2.95 -6.78 9.60
C ASN A 109 -3.91 -6.36 8.48
N PHE A 110 -3.94 -7.15 7.40
CA PHE A 110 -5.00 -7.11 6.42
C PHE A 110 -5.62 -8.48 6.19
N VAL A 111 -6.85 -8.49 5.72
CA VAL A 111 -7.66 -9.70 5.52
C VAL A 111 -8.07 -9.80 4.07
N TYR A 112 -7.79 -10.94 3.43
CA TYR A 112 -8.32 -11.23 2.11
C TYR A 112 -9.82 -11.52 2.18
N GLU A 113 -10.60 -10.65 1.56
CA GLU A 113 -12.05 -10.79 1.40
C GLU A 113 -12.35 -11.36 0.01
N LYS A 114 -12.16 -12.68 -0.12
CA LYS A 114 -12.39 -13.36 -1.39
C LYS A 114 -13.88 -13.62 -1.61
N GLN A 115 -14.40 -13.19 -2.77
CA GLN A 115 -15.79 -13.43 -3.15
C GLN A 115 -16.13 -14.93 -3.12
N GLY A 116 -17.23 -15.28 -2.44
CA GLY A 116 -17.69 -16.67 -2.29
C GLY A 116 -16.90 -17.55 -1.31
N ALA A 117 -15.84 -17.04 -0.68
CA ALA A 117 -15.08 -17.82 0.30
C ALA A 117 -15.67 -17.72 1.69
N THR A 118 -15.85 -18.87 2.35
CA THR A 118 -16.31 -18.94 3.75
C THR A 118 -15.18 -18.71 4.76
N ARG A 119 -13.94 -19.03 4.40
CA ARG A 119 -12.75 -18.82 5.23
C ARG A 119 -11.93 -17.65 4.72
N LYS A 120 -11.61 -16.72 5.63
CA LYS A 120 -10.79 -15.55 5.34
C LYS A 120 -9.34 -15.83 5.69
N LYS A 121 -8.42 -15.42 4.83
CA LYS A 121 -6.98 -15.45 5.10
C LYS A 121 -6.56 -14.12 5.69
N VAL A 122 -5.95 -14.15 6.88
CA VAL A 122 -5.40 -12.96 7.53
C VAL A 122 -3.88 -12.95 7.34
N MET A 123 -3.35 -11.82 6.92
CA MET A 123 -1.92 -11.55 6.88
C MET A 123 -1.52 -10.86 8.18
N GLN A 124 -0.78 -11.58 9.02
CA GLN A 124 -0.36 -11.16 10.36
C GLN A 124 1.17 -11.15 10.45
N TYR A 125 1.70 -10.26 11.28
CA TYR A 125 3.14 -10.06 11.44
C TYR A 125 3.65 -10.28 12.88
N ARG A 126 2.81 -10.78 13.80
CA ARG A 126 3.15 -11.00 15.23
C ARG A 126 4.38 -11.89 15.48
N HIS A 127 4.75 -12.71 14.52
CA HIS A 127 5.95 -13.55 14.61
C HIS A 127 7.22 -12.81 14.18
N CYS A 128 7.10 -11.67 13.47
CA CYS A 128 8.21 -10.87 12.95
C CYS A 128 8.45 -9.62 13.78
N PHE A 129 7.37 -9.00 14.28
CA PHE A 129 7.42 -7.70 14.94
C PHE A 129 7.02 -7.78 16.40
N PRO A 130 7.67 -7.00 17.29
CA PRO A 130 7.13 -6.68 18.60
C PRO A 130 5.74 -6.02 18.47
N THR A 131 4.82 -6.35 19.36
CA THR A 131 3.46 -5.81 19.35
C THR A 131 3.28 -4.71 20.39
N ASN A 132 2.49 -3.69 20.06
CA ASN A 132 2.05 -2.63 20.98
C ASN A 132 3.22 -1.87 21.65
N GLN A 133 4.31 -1.73 20.94
CA GLN A 133 5.48 -0.92 21.37
C GLN A 133 6.21 -0.35 20.16
N ILE A 134 6.94 0.73 20.36
CA ILE A 134 7.85 1.28 19.35
C ILE A 134 9.10 0.38 19.30
N PHE A 135 9.57 0.09 18.09
CA PHE A 135 10.76 -0.73 17.85
C PHE A 135 11.50 -0.25 16.59
N GLY A 136 12.78 -0.60 16.50
CA GLY A 136 13.63 -0.36 15.35
C GLY A 136 13.82 -1.62 14.48
N TRP A 137 14.51 -1.47 13.36
CA TRP A 137 14.79 -2.60 12.46
C TRP A 137 15.61 -3.70 13.12
N ASP A 138 16.42 -3.40 14.16
CA ASP A 138 17.24 -4.39 14.87
C ASP A 138 16.40 -5.38 15.70
N GLU A 139 15.14 -5.07 15.95
CA GLU A 139 14.22 -5.92 16.69
C GLU A 139 13.33 -6.77 15.75
N VAL A 140 13.38 -6.49 14.43
CA VAL A 140 12.62 -7.22 13.43
C VAL A 140 13.18 -8.63 13.28
N ARG A 141 12.32 -9.64 13.43
CA ARG A 141 12.66 -11.04 13.21
C ARG A 141 12.49 -11.41 11.74
N HIS A 142 13.06 -12.52 11.33
CA HIS A 142 12.94 -13.02 9.97
C HIS A 142 11.48 -13.29 9.59
N MET A 143 11.05 -12.76 8.44
CA MET A 143 9.73 -13.06 7.86
C MET A 143 9.70 -14.46 7.25
N LYS A 144 8.53 -15.08 7.24
CA LYS A 144 8.34 -16.37 6.56
C LYS A 144 8.58 -16.19 5.07
N LYS A 145 9.06 -17.25 4.42
CA LYS A 145 9.29 -17.25 2.97
C LYS A 145 8.01 -16.82 2.23
N GLY A 146 8.14 -15.86 1.33
CA GLY A 146 7.01 -15.28 0.58
C GLY A 146 6.12 -14.31 1.38
N GLN A 147 6.54 -13.90 2.57
CA GLN A 147 5.84 -12.87 3.35
C GLN A 147 6.61 -11.56 3.31
N TYR A 148 5.91 -10.48 3.02
CA TYR A 148 6.42 -9.11 2.99
C TYR A 148 5.31 -8.13 3.33
N LEU A 149 5.66 -6.88 3.62
CA LEU A 149 4.70 -5.82 3.87
C LEU A 149 4.08 -5.35 2.56
N LEU A 150 2.77 -5.33 2.51
CA LEU A 150 2.01 -4.72 1.43
C LEU A 150 1.50 -3.33 1.86
N MET A 151 1.24 -2.46 0.89
CA MET A 151 0.64 -1.14 1.08
C MET A 151 -0.59 -1.19 2.00
N HIS A 152 -1.38 -2.27 1.90
CA HIS A 152 -2.58 -2.51 2.70
C HIS A 152 -2.32 -2.53 4.21
N SER A 153 -1.14 -2.98 4.64
CA SER A 153 -0.76 -3.05 6.06
C SER A 153 -0.09 -1.80 6.60
N MET A 154 0.26 -0.83 5.76
CA MET A 154 1.16 0.27 6.10
C MET A 154 0.41 1.59 6.30
N ILE A 155 0.78 2.32 7.35
CA ILE A 155 0.35 3.69 7.64
C ILE A 155 1.63 4.49 7.91
N TYR A 156 2.03 5.32 6.98
CA TYR A 156 3.26 6.10 7.06
C TYR A 156 3.03 7.46 7.73
N ARG A 157 4.04 7.99 8.40
CA ARG A 157 4.07 9.41 8.75
C ARG A 157 4.14 10.22 7.45
N THR A 158 3.20 11.15 7.26
CA THR A 158 3.08 11.95 6.03
C THR A 158 4.37 12.69 5.70
N LYS A 159 4.99 13.32 6.71
CA LYS A 159 6.27 14.00 6.53
C LYS A 159 7.38 13.08 6.00
N LEU A 160 7.42 11.81 6.40
CA LEU A 160 8.42 10.87 5.89
C LEU A 160 8.23 10.62 4.38
N LEU A 161 6.99 10.50 3.90
CA LEU A 161 6.71 10.35 2.48
C LEU A 161 7.12 11.58 1.66
N HIS A 162 6.94 12.79 2.20
CA HIS A 162 7.45 14.01 1.58
C HIS A 162 8.99 14.06 1.59
N ASP A 163 9.62 13.73 2.71
CA ASP A 163 11.08 13.81 2.88
C ASP A 163 11.82 12.77 2.02
N CYS A 164 11.23 11.59 1.77
CA CYS A 164 11.86 10.57 0.92
C CYS A 164 11.81 10.92 -0.58
N GLY A 165 10.94 11.84 -0.96
CA GLY A 165 10.83 12.29 -2.36
C GLY A 165 10.36 11.21 -3.33
N MET A 166 9.63 10.19 -2.83
CA MET A 166 9.08 9.12 -3.65
C MET A 166 8.07 9.69 -4.66
N GLU A 167 8.21 9.29 -5.91
CA GLU A 167 7.27 9.60 -6.99
C GLU A 167 6.95 8.33 -7.77
N LEU A 168 5.73 7.83 -7.63
CA LEU A 168 5.28 6.63 -8.30
C LEU A 168 5.07 6.88 -9.79
N PRO A 169 5.50 5.97 -10.69
CA PRO A 169 5.40 6.15 -12.13
C PRO A 169 3.95 6.16 -12.61
N LYS A 170 3.65 7.06 -13.56
CA LYS A 170 2.36 7.14 -14.24
C LYS A 170 2.10 5.90 -15.09
N HIS A 171 0.81 5.55 -15.30
CA HIS A 171 0.34 4.48 -16.16
C HIS A 171 1.06 3.14 -15.94
N THR A 172 1.39 2.85 -14.68
CA THR A 172 2.13 1.65 -14.29
C THR A 172 1.35 0.92 -13.19
N PHE A 173 1.09 -0.38 -13.40
CA PHE A 173 0.52 -1.26 -12.39
C PHE A 173 1.60 -1.76 -11.43
N TYR A 174 1.19 -2.30 -10.29
CA TYR A 174 2.08 -2.89 -9.26
C TYR A 174 2.99 -1.89 -8.53
N VAL A 175 2.68 -0.59 -8.63
CA VAL A 175 3.39 0.50 -7.95
C VAL A 175 3.20 0.50 -6.43
N ASP A 176 2.22 -0.24 -5.93
CA ASP A 176 2.04 -0.58 -4.52
C ASP A 176 3.30 -1.19 -3.89
N ASN A 177 4.08 -1.96 -4.69
CA ASN A 177 5.39 -2.46 -4.27
C ASN A 177 6.41 -1.34 -4.08
N LEU A 178 6.43 -0.31 -4.94
CA LEU A 178 7.30 0.85 -4.78
C LEU A 178 6.90 1.66 -3.55
N PHE A 179 5.59 1.93 -3.38
CA PHE A 179 5.06 2.61 -2.20
C PHE A 179 5.45 1.91 -0.89
N ALA A 180 5.43 0.58 -0.87
CA ALA A 180 5.81 -0.19 0.29
C ALA A 180 7.34 -0.26 0.51
N PHE A 181 8.14 -0.11 -0.54
CA PHE A 181 9.58 -0.40 -0.55
C PHE A 181 10.46 0.85 -0.43
N GLU A 182 10.20 1.88 -1.24
CA GLU A 182 11.09 3.05 -1.34
C GLU A 182 11.21 3.86 -0.05
N PRO A 183 10.17 4.04 0.79
CA PRO A 183 10.29 4.80 2.03
C PRO A 183 11.03 4.06 3.15
N LEU A 184 11.24 2.74 3.06
CA LEU A 184 11.79 1.92 4.16
C LEU A 184 13.15 2.39 4.70
N PRO A 185 14.10 2.87 3.87
CA PRO A 185 15.37 3.39 4.37
C PRO A 185 15.25 4.61 5.29
N TYR A 186 14.15 5.34 5.22
CA TYR A 186 13.86 6.53 6.02
C TYR A 186 13.13 6.18 7.32
N VAL A 187 12.57 4.98 7.43
CA VAL A 187 11.85 4.50 8.62
C VAL A 187 12.82 4.11 9.71
N LYS A 188 12.74 4.76 10.86
CA LYS A 188 13.53 4.46 12.05
C LYS A 188 12.68 3.78 13.12
N ASN A 189 11.52 4.34 13.42
CA ASN A 189 10.61 3.92 14.45
C ASN A 189 9.38 3.25 13.83
N LEU A 190 9.22 1.98 14.12
CA LEU A 190 8.08 1.18 13.70
C LEU A 190 7.15 0.93 14.90
N TYR A 191 5.88 0.70 14.60
CA TYR A 191 4.89 0.22 15.56
C TYR A 191 4.01 -0.85 14.91
N TYR A 192 3.84 -1.99 15.54
CA TYR A 192 2.94 -3.02 15.04
C TYR A 192 1.74 -3.16 15.95
N LEU A 193 0.57 -2.85 15.39
CA LEU A 193 -0.74 -3.04 16.01
C LEU A 193 -1.40 -4.29 15.43
N ASP A 194 -1.55 -5.33 16.26
CA ASP A 194 -2.07 -6.64 15.82
C ASP A 194 -3.60 -6.66 15.71
N VAL A 195 -4.13 -5.81 14.83
CA VAL A 195 -5.57 -5.72 14.52
C VAL A 195 -5.83 -5.96 13.03
N ASN A 196 -6.97 -6.59 12.71
CA ASN A 196 -7.37 -6.93 11.35
C ASN A 196 -8.05 -5.72 10.67
N PHE A 197 -7.27 -4.70 10.35
CA PHE A 197 -7.76 -3.39 9.93
C PHE A 197 -8.25 -3.36 8.49
N TYR A 198 -7.38 -3.63 7.53
CA TYR A 198 -7.66 -3.47 6.11
C TYR A 198 -8.36 -4.71 5.54
N ARG A 199 -9.39 -4.51 4.71
CA ARG A 199 -10.20 -5.54 4.06
C ARG A 199 -9.94 -5.51 2.56
N TYR A 200 -9.07 -6.39 2.10
CA TYR A 200 -8.63 -6.49 0.72
C TYR A 200 -9.59 -7.38 -0.08
N PHE A 201 -10.37 -6.77 -0.95
CA PHE A 201 -11.37 -7.48 -1.77
C PHE A 201 -10.72 -8.09 -3.00
N ILE A 202 -10.80 -9.43 -3.11
CA ILE A 202 -10.19 -10.19 -4.20
C ILE A 202 -11.16 -11.20 -4.80
N GLY A 203 -10.84 -11.67 -6.02
CA GLY A 203 -11.55 -12.77 -6.68
C GLY A 203 -12.41 -12.36 -7.85
N ARG A 204 -12.32 -11.10 -8.31
CA ARG A 204 -12.88 -10.68 -9.60
C ARG A 204 -11.91 -11.01 -10.74
N ASP A 205 -12.46 -11.31 -11.92
CA ASP A 205 -11.65 -11.68 -13.10
C ASP A 205 -10.85 -10.51 -13.69
N ASP A 206 -11.29 -9.27 -13.45
CA ASP A 206 -10.69 -8.03 -13.96
C ASP A 206 -9.54 -7.48 -13.10
N GLN A 207 -9.30 -8.07 -11.93
CA GLN A 207 -8.29 -7.57 -11.00
C GLN A 207 -6.86 -7.73 -11.53
N SER A 208 -6.00 -6.76 -11.18
CA SER A 208 -4.58 -6.70 -11.58
C SER A 208 -3.77 -7.92 -11.15
N VAL A 209 -4.17 -8.58 -10.06
CA VAL A 209 -3.54 -9.81 -9.51
C VAL A 209 -3.98 -11.09 -10.20
N ASN A 210 -4.91 -11.04 -11.17
CA ASN A 210 -5.25 -12.20 -11.99
C ASN A 210 -4.06 -12.56 -12.91
N GLU A 211 -3.68 -13.84 -12.95
CA GLU A 211 -2.51 -14.32 -13.70
C GLU A 211 -2.52 -13.91 -15.17
N LYS A 212 -3.66 -14.04 -15.86
CA LYS A 212 -3.77 -13.65 -17.27
C LYS A 212 -3.56 -12.14 -17.46
N VAL A 213 -4.03 -11.33 -16.50
CA VAL A 213 -3.83 -9.88 -16.50
C VAL A 213 -2.36 -9.55 -16.22
N MET A 214 -1.73 -10.25 -15.27
CA MET A 214 -0.30 -10.07 -14.96
C MET A 214 0.60 -10.38 -16.15
N ILE A 215 0.36 -11.49 -16.85
CA ILE A 215 1.12 -11.85 -18.06
C ILE A 215 0.96 -10.76 -19.14
N LYS A 216 -0.28 -10.25 -19.33
CA LYS A 216 -0.56 -9.19 -20.32
C LYS A 216 0.16 -7.86 -20.00
N ARG A 217 0.46 -7.64 -18.71
CA ARG A 217 1.10 -6.41 -18.19
C ARG A 217 2.53 -6.67 -17.69
N ILE A 218 3.17 -7.74 -18.18
CA ILE A 218 4.47 -8.17 -17.68
C ILE A 218 5.56 -7.10 -17.79
N ASP A 219 5.52 -6.26 -18.82
CA ASP A 219 6.48 -5.17 -19.00
C ASP A 219 6.39 -4.13 -17.88
N GLN A 220 5.20 -3.90 -17.35
CA GLN A 220 5.01 -2.99 -16.21
C GLN A 220 5.53 -3.62 -14.90
N GLN A 221 5.32 -4.92 -14.72
CA GLN A 221 5.88 -5.67 -13.60
C GLN A 221 7.41 -5.63 -13.62
N ILE A 222 8.03 -5.83 -14.78
CA ILE A 222 9.50 -5.73 -14.97
C ILE A 222 9.98 -4.31 -14.68
N ARG A 223 9.26 -3.29 -15.18
CA ARG A 223 9.58 -1.89 -14.90
C ARG A 223 9.62 -1.60 -13.41
N VAL A 224 8.58 -2.02 -12.67
CA VAL A 224 8.53 -1.87 -11.20
C VAL A 224 9.68 -2.62 -10.54
N ASN A 225 9.95 -3.86 -10.95
CA ASN A 225 11.05 -4.64 -10.39
C ASN A 225 12.42 -3.95 -10.59
N LYS A 226 12.69 -3.40 -11.79
CA LYS A 226 13.92 -2.63 -12.07
C LYS A 226 14.00 -1.36 -11.20
N LEU A 227 12.90 -0.62 -11.04
CA LEU A 227 12.83 0.55 -10.16
C LEU A 227 13.11 0.18 -8.69
N MET A 228 12.61 -0.98 -8.22
CA MET A 228 12.93 -1.48 -6.87
C MET A 228 14.42 -1.82 -6.71
N VAL A 229 15.06 -2.40 -7.74
CA VAL A 229 16.51 -2.65 -7.76
C VAL A 229 17.28 -1.34 -7.64
N ASP A 230 16.91 -0.34 -8.46
CA ASP A 230 17.53 0.98 -8.43
C ASP A 230 17.37 1.65 -7.06
N ALA A 231 16.18 1.60 -6.47
CA ALA A 231 15.91 2.14 -5.14
C ALA A 231 16.75 1.43 -4.07
N TYR A 232 16.87 0.11 -4.14
CA TYR A 232 17.71 -0.67 -3.20
C TYR A 232 19.19 -0.28 -3.28
N LEU A 233 19.73 -0.16 -4.49
CA LEU A 233 21.13 0.21 -4.72
C LEU A 233 21.43 1.65 -4.28
N LYS A 234 20.53 2.59 -4.57
CA LYS A 234 20.66 4.00 -4.20
C LYS A 234 20.58 4.24 -2.69
N ALA A 235 19.76 3.47 -1.99
CA ALA A 235 19.47 3.68 -0.57
C ALA A 235 20.69 3.43 0.35
N ASN A 236 21.69 2.66 -0.08
CA ASN A 236 22.89 2.33 0.68
C ASN A 236 22.61 2.01 2.17
N VAL A 237 21.68 1.12 2.41
CA VAL A 237 21.14 0.79 3.74
C VAL A 237 22.21 0.20 4.64
N SER A 238 22.58 0.90 5.73
CA SER A 238 23.57 0.45 6.71
C SER A 238 23.02 -0.60 7.67
N ASN A 239 21.73 -0.49 8.06
CA ASN A 239 21.11 -1.45 8.96
C ASN A 239 21.01 -2.84 8.33
N ARG A 240 21.67 -3.83 8.94
CA ARG A 240 21.79 -5.19 8.39
C ARG A 240 20.43 -5.89 8.24
N ARG A 241 19.50 -5.70 9.19
CA ARG A 241 18.19 -6.37 9.16
C ARG A 241 17.26 -5.74 8.13
N LEU A 242 17.25 -4.41 8.05
CA LEU A 242 16.51 -3.71 6.99
C LEU A 242 17.04 -4.11 5.61
N ARG A 243 18.35 -4.10 5.41
CA ARG A 243 18.98 -4.51 4.15
C ARG A 243 18.59 -5.95 3.76
N ALA A 244 18.63 -6.88 4.71
CA ALA A 244 18.21 -8.27 4.47
C ALA A 244 16.72 -8.39 4.15
N TYR A 245 15.87 -7.61 4.82
CA TYR A 245 14.44 -7.55 4.54
C TYR A 245 14.17 -7.01 3.12
N MET A 246 14.76 -5.87 2.77
CA MET A 246 14.59 -5.27 1.44
C MET A 246 15.10 -6.21 0.34
N PHE A 247 16.25 -6.87 0.54
CA PHE A 247 16.74 -7.88 -0.40
C PHE A 247 15.77 -9.05 -0.55
N SER A 248 15.22 -9.58 0.55
CA SER A 248 14.22 -10.65 0.51
C SER A 248 12.93 -10.25 -0.21
N TYR A 249 12.48 -9.00 -0.02
CA TYR A 249 11.32 -8.47 -0.74
C TYR A 249 11.61 -8.41 -2.25
N LEU A 250 12.75 -7.86 -2.63
CA LEU A 250 13.18 -7.76 -4.01
C LEU A 250 13.29 -9.15 -4.66
N ASP A 251 13.88 -10.15 -3.96
CA ASP A 251 13.96 -11.53 -4.42
C ASP A 251 12.57 -12.14 -4.69
N ILE A 252 11.58 -11.86 -3.83
CA ILE A 252 10.20 -12.31 -4.05
C ILE A 252 9.63 -11.71 -5.34
N ILE A 253 9.75 -10.39 -5.53
CA ILE A 253 9.19 -9.70 -6.71
C ILE A 253 9.91 -10.15 -7.99
N THR A 254 11.23 -10.31 -7.96
CA THR A 254 12.03 -10.84 -9.09
C THR A 254 11.63 -12.28 -9.43
N THR A 255 11.40 -13.11 -8.40
CA THR A 255 10.91 -14.49 -8.58
C THR A 255 9.52 -14.49 -9.23
N VAL A 256 8.58 -13.66 -8.76
CA VAL A 256 7.23 -13.53 -9.36
C VAL A 256 7.35 -13.09 -10.82
N SER A 257 8.13 -12.06 -11.10
CA SER A 257 8.36 -11.56 -12.47
C SER A 257 8.93 -12.66 -13.38
N SER A 258 9.93 -13.40 -12.90
CA SER A 258 10.54 -14.52 -13.64
C SER A 258 9.56 -15.66 -13.92
N ILE A 259 8.71 -16.02 -12.94
CA ILE A 259 7.69 -17.06 -13.11
C ILE A 259 6.66 -16.61 -14.16
N MET A 260 6.20 -15.36 -14.13
CA MET A 260 5.22 -14.84 -15.10
C MET A 260 5.81 -14.83 -16.53
N LEU A 261 7.08 -14.46 -16.70
CA LEU A 261 7.77 -14.49 -17.97
C LEU A 261 7.86 -15.93 -18.54
N VAL A 262 8.17 -16.92 -17.71
CA VAL A 262 8.19 -18.33 -18.12
C VAL A 262 6.79 -18.81 -18.49
N ARG A 263 5.76 -18.43 -17.73
CA ARG A 263 4.36 -18.84 -17.98
C ARG A 263 3.75 -18.18 -19.22
N ALA A 264 4.25 -17.02 -19.64
CA ALA A 264 3.89 -16.38 -20.90
C ALA A 264 4.25 -17.23 -22.12
N ALA A 265 5.26 -18.11 -22.00
CA ALA A 265 5.69 -19.12 -22.96
C ALA A 265 6.01 -18.56 -24.37
N THR A 266 6.44 -17.29 -24.48
CA THR A 266 6.94 -16.67 -25.73
C THR A 266 8.44 -16.52 -25.69
N GLN A 267 9.11 -16.56 -26.87
CA GLN A 267 10.56 -16.35 -26.94
C GLN A 267 10.94 -14.97 -26.40
N GLU A 268 10.19 -13.93 -26.74
CA GLU A 268 10.39 -12.56 -26.23
C GLU A 268 10.40 -12.50 -24.69
N CYS A 269 9.47 -13.20 -24.04
CA CYS A 269 9.40 -13.24 -22.57
C CYS A 269 10.57 -14.03 -21.98
N LEU A 270 11.05 -15.09 -22.64
CA LEU A 270 12.22 -15.83 -22.21
C LEU A 270 13.50 -15.00 -22.32
N ASP A 271 13.63 -14.20 -23.39
CA ASP A 271 14.76 -13.27 -23.56
C ASP A 271 14.72 -12.17 -22.48
N LYS A 272 13.57 -11.56 -22.22
CA LYS A 272 13.39 -10.59 -21.11
C LYS A 272 13.75 -11.20 -19.74
N LYS A 273 13.47 -12.49 -19.53
CA LYS A 273 13.86 -13.18 -18.29
C LYS A 273 15.38 -13.32 -18.13
N GLN A 274 16.13 -13.42 -19.20
CA GLN A 274 17.60 -13.46 -19.14
C GLN A 274 18.21 -12.09 -18.81
N GLU A 275 17.50 -11.00 -19.13
CA GLU A 275 17.91 -9.63 -18.83
C GLU A 275 17.52 -9.18 -17.41
N LEU A 276 16.57 -9.85 -16.77
CA LEU A 276 16.08 -9.54 -15.43
C LEU A 276 16.99 -10.13 -14.36
#